data_baf6f9fe4b6fa7abcb67f365409c8d0d
#
_entry.id   baf6f9fe4b6fa7abcb67f365409c8d0d
#
_cell.length_a   1.000
_cell.length_b   1.000
_cell.length_c   1.000
_cell.angle_alpha   90.00
_cell.angle_beta   90.00
_cell.angle_gamma   90.00
#
_symmetry.space_group_name_H-M   'P 1'
#
loop_
_entity.id
_entity.type
_entity.pdbx_description
1 polymer ?
#
loop_
_entity_poly.entity_id
_entity_poly.type
_entity_poly.pdbx_seq_one_letter_code
_entity_poly.pdbx_strand_id
1 'polypeptide(L)'
;MLQLTRRQQQVVDFIDRHRHSTGVSPTFREIAQHFGFRSSSTVADHLRLIRQKGFLTGGQPKQARALCVVSPLHALRSRVVDVAIYGAIPAGFADDRNQTATGCVSIDIATLGIKPTRRTFALEVRGDSMIGKCIMDGDLVVLEHGMTPRNGDVVAALIDNESTLKTFVTERNKPFLRAENPRYPNLIPADELVIQGVMVALIRKCK
;
A
#
# COMPACT_ATOMS: atom_id res chain seq x y z
N MET A 1 5.85 25.46 -9.99
CA MET A 1 6.88 24.61 -9.41
C MET A 1 8.25 25.29 -9.58
N LEU A 2 9.04 25.42 -8.52
CA LEU A 2 10.38 25.99 -8.62
C LEU A 2 11.30 24.99 -9.34
N GLN A 3 11.75 25.34 -10.55
CA GLN A 3 12.65 24.48 -11.32
C GLN A 3 14.09 24.50 -10.73
N LEU A 4 14.78 23.37 -10.82
CA LEU A 4 16.20 23.28 -10.52
C LEU A 4 17.03 23.97 -11.61
N THR A 5 18.11 24.66 -11.21
CA THR A 5 19.12 25.09 -12.18
C THR A 5 19.87 23.86 -12.71
N ARG A 6 20.51 23.98 -13.88
CA ARG A 6 21.30 22.89 -14.47
C ARG A 6 22.32 22.30 -13.47
N ARG A 7 22.97 23.16 -12.67
CA ARG A 7 23.95 22.71 -11.66
C ARG A 7 23.29 22.00 -10.49
N GLN A 8 22.14 22.48 -10.05
CA GLN A 8 21.36 21.83 -8.99
C GLN A 8 20.86 20.45 -9.44
N GLN A 9 20.40 20.33 -10.69
CA GLN A 9 20.00 19.03 -11.25
C GLN A 9 21.16 18.04 -11.26
N GLN A 10 22.35 18.45 -11.72
CA GLN A 10 23.54 17.60 -11.69
C GLN A 10 23.89 17.11 -10.29
N VAL A 11 23.74 17.96 -9.26
CA VAL A 11 23.97 17.57 -7.86
C VAL A 11 22.94 16.53 -7.40
N VAL A 12 21.68 16.70 -7.72
CA VAL A 12 20.61 15.73 -7.40
C VAL A 12 20.87 14.40 -8.08
N ASP A 13 21.20 14.40 -9.38
CA ASP A 13 21.48 13.20 -10.17
C ASP A 13 22.73 12.45 -9.66
N PHE A 14 23.71 13.18 -9.16
CA PHE A 14 24.89 12.56 -8.55
C PHE A 14 24.55 11.87 -7.23
N ILE A 15 23.79 12.54 -6.36
CA ILE A 15 23.37 11.97 -5.07
C ILE A 15 22.55 10.69 -5.29
N ASP A 16 21.64 10.73 -6.25
CA ASP A 16 20.78 9.59 -6.57
C ASP A 16 21.59 8.41 -7.10
N ARG A 17 22.45 8.63 -8.10
CA ARG A 17 23.33 7.59 -8.66
C ARG A 17 24.29 7.01 -7.62
N HIS A 18 24.90 7.85 -6.79
CA HIS A 18 25.80 7.39 -5.74
C HIS A 18 25.09 6.47 -4.76
N ARG A 19 23.88 6.83 -4.35
CA ARG A 19 23.06 6.01 -3.47
C ARG A 19 22.68 4.68 -4.10
N HIS A 20 22.30 4.66 -5.38
CA HIS A 20 21.99 3.42 -6.10
C HIS A 20 23.19 2.49 -6.24
N SER A 21 24.40 3.04 -6.42
CA SER A 21 25.62 2.25 -6.62
C SER A 21 26.26 1.76 -5.32
N THR A 22 26.18 2.54 -4.24
CA THR A 22 26.88 2.26 -2.96
C THR A 22 25.95 1.88 -1.81
N GLY A 23 24.62 2.03 -1.99
CA GLY A 23 23.63 1.84 -0.94
C GLY A 23 23.53 2.99 0.06
N VAL A 24 24.43 3.97 0.02
CA VAL A 24 24.50 5.10 0.96
C VAL A 24 24.59 6.44 0.24
N SER A 25 24.08 7.50 0.85
CA SER A 25 24.17 8.84 0.28
C SER A 25 25.58 9.41 0.41
N PRO A 26 26.06 10.23 -0.56
CA PRO A 26 27.36 10.83 -0.50
C PRO A 26 27.46 11.87 0.63
N THR A 27 28.66 12.02 1.18
CA THR A 27 29.01 13.09 2.12
C THR A 27 29.18 14.41 1.37
N PHE A 28 29.14 15.53 2.08
CA PHE A 28 29.43 16.86 1.51
C PHE A 28 30.83 16.93 0.90
N ARG A 29 31.79 16.20 1.45
CA ARG A 29 33.15 16.13 0.94
C ARG A 29 33.24 15.38 -0.38
N GLU A 30 32.56 14.28 -0.51
CA GLU A 30 32.46 13.51 -1.77
C GLU A 30 31.74 14.31 -2.87
N ILE A 31 30.70 15.06 -2.52
CA ILE A 31 30.03 15.99 -3.46
C ILE A 31 31.00 17.10 -3.87
N ALA A 32 31.69 17.73 -2.92
CA ALA A 32 32.65 18.79 -3.22
C ALA A 32 33.77 18.30 -4.17
N GLN A 33 34.33 17.12 -3.90
CA GLN A 33 35.34 16.49 -4.71
C GLN A 33 34.87 16.19 -6.13
N HIS A 34 33.66 15.59 -6.26
CA HIS A 34 33.09 15.24 -7.57
C HIS A 34 32.85 16.47 -8.46
N PHE A 35 32.40 17.56 -7.87
CA PHE A 35 32.07 18.79 -8.61
C PHE A 35 33.15 19.84 -8.66
N GLY A 36 34.31 19.60 -8.03
CA GLY A 36 35.41 20.55 -7.95
C GLY A 36 35.08 21.81 -7.13
N PHE A 37 34.17 21.68 -6.14
CA PHE A 37 33.87 22.82 -5.27
C PHE A 37 35.02 23.07 -4.28
N ARG A 38 35.36 24.36 -4.12
CA ARG A 38 36.49 24.78 -3.25
C ARG A 38 36.24 24.54 -1.76
N SER A 39 34.97 24.41 -1.35
CA SER A 39 34.61 24.22 0.06
C SER A 39 33.31 23.43 0.24
N SER A 40 33.18 22.80 1.39
CA SER A 40 31.94 22.16 1.80
C SER A 40 30.78 23.14 2.06
N SER A 41 31.08 24.42 2.32
CA SER A 41 30.07 25.47 2.46
C SER A 41 29.34 25.72 1.14
N THR A 42 30.05 25.73 0.00
CA THR A 42 29.43 25.83 -1.33
C THR A 42 28.45 24.66 -1.58
N VAL A 43 28.80 23.43 -1.17
CA VAL A 43 27.92 22.28 -1.24
C VAL A 43 26.68 22.51 -0.37
N ALA A 44 26.88 22.97 0.88
CA ALA A 44 25.79 23.25 1.81
C ALA A 44 24.76 24.24 1.24
N ASP A 45 25.24 25.31 0.57
CA ASP A 45 24.38 26.30 -0.07
C ASP A 45 23.58 25.71 -1.23
N HIS A 46 24.21 24.93 -2.10
CA HIS A 46 23.48 24.19 -3.16
C HIS A 46 22.40 23.27 -2.58
N LEU A 47 22.76 22.46 -1.57
CA LEU A 47 21.83 21.52 -0.93
C LEU A 47 20.69 22.25 -0.21
N ARG A 48 20.95 23.41 0.43
CA ARG A 48 19.94 24.25 1.07
C ARG A 48 18.92 24.74 0.03
N LEU A 49 19.37 25.26 -1.10
CA LEU A 49 18.49 25.74 -2.18
C LEU A 49 17.70 24.61 -2.84
N ILE A 50 18.32 23.43 -3.02
CA ILE A 50 17.62 22.25 -3.57
C ILE A 50 16.56 21.76 -2.60
N ARG A 51 16.80 21.78 -1.27
CA ARG A 51 15.79 21.48 -0.25
C ARG A 51 14.64 22.47 -0.24
N GLN A 52 14.93 23.78 -0.30
CA GLN A 52 13.89 24.82 -0.40
C GLN A 52 12.96 24.61 -1.61
N LYS A 53 13.49 24.02 -2.68
CA LYS A 53 12.72 23.66 -3.88
C LYS A 53 12.01 22.31 -3.75
N GLY A 54 12.18 21.56 -2.65
CA GLY A 54 11.52 20.29 -2.37
C GLY A 54 12.12 19.05 -3.03
N PHE A 55 13.35 19.14 -3.61
CA PHE A 55 14.00 18.03 -4.30
C PHE A 55 14.96 17.20 -3.42
N LEU A 56 15.21 17.65 -2.17
CA LEU A 56 16.02 16.92 -1.19
C LEU A 56 15.37 16.99 0.20
N THR A 57 15.54 15.91 0.97
CA THR A 57 15.25 15.84 2.41
C THR A 57 16.48 15.32 3.16
N GLY A 58 16.52 15.50 4.49
CA GLY A 58 17.65 15.05 5.32
C GLY A 58 18.93 15.87 5.14
N GLY A 59 20.04 15.38 5.71
CA GLY A 59 21.39 16.00 5.59
C GLY A 59 21.53 17.33 6.32
N GLN A 60 21.06 17.42 7.56
CA GLN A 60 21.40 18.56 8.44
C GLN A 60 22.88 18.56 8.83
N PRO A 61 23.46 19.71 9.20
CA PRO A 61 24.83 19.75 9.72
C PRO A 61 25.01 18.70 10.82
N LYS A 62 26.05 17.85 10.71
CA LYS A 62 26.36 16.69 11.56
C LYS A 62 25.60 15.38 11.26
N GLN A 63 24.70 15.33 10.30
CA GLN A 63 24.10 14.07 9.80
C GLN A 63 24.79 13.64 8.50
N ALA A 64 25.91 12.95 8.61
CA ALA A 64 26.56 12.35 7.46
C ALA A 64 25.65 11.29 6.83
N ARG A 65 25.58 11.29 5.48
CA ARG A 65 24.86 10.28 4.69
C ARG A 65 23.32 10.25 4.82
N ALA A 66 22.70 11.31 5.35
CA ALA A 66 21.26 11.41 5.53
C ALA A 66 20.53 12.14 4.37
N LEU A 67 21.22 12.42 3.26
CA LEU A 67 20.61 13.06 2.10
C LEU A 67 19.68 12.09 1.36
N CYS A 68 18.43 12.47 1.21
CA CYS A 68 17.46 11.73 0.38
C CYS A 68 16.98 12.62 -0.76
N VAL A 69 17.14 12.13 -1.99
CA VAL A 69 16.56 12.77 -3.18
C VAL A 69 15.05 12.54 -3.16
N VAL A 70 14.30 13.64 -3.18
CA VAL A 70 12.85 13.61 -3.38
C VAL A 70 12.62 13.61 -4.89
N SER A 71 12.67 12.45 -5.52
CA SER A 71 12.22 12.27 -6.90
C SER A 71 10.73 12.58 -6.98
N PRO A 72 10.21 13.13 -8.09
CA PRO A 72 8.77 13.13 -8.38
C PRO A 72 8.15 11.72 -8.22
N LEU A 73 8.91 10.68 -8.56
CA LEU A 73 8.58 9.28 -8.30
C LEU A 73 8.61 8.92 -6.79
N HIS A 74 9.39 9.61 -5.96
CA HIS A 74 9.38 9.38 -4.51
C HIS A 74 8.12 9.96 -3.86
N ALA A 75 7.60 11.08 -4.36
CA ALA A 75 6.29 11.59 -3.95
C ALA A 75 5.15 10.63 -4.37
N LEU A 76 5.32 9.90 -5.47
CA LEU A 76 4.43 8.81 -5.88
C LEU A 76 4.66 7.55 -5.02
N ARG A 77 5.90 7.18 -4.72
CA ARG A 77 6.23 6.04 -3.84
C ARG A 77 5.82 6.23 -2.38
N SER A 78 5.76 7.47 -1.89
CA SER A 78 5.21 7.75 -0.54
C SER A 78 3.70 7.52 -0.45
N ARG A 79 3.04 7.26 -1.57
CA ARG A 79 1.63 6.91 -1.68
C ARG A 79 1.39 5.40 -1.85
N VAL A 80 2.44 4.61 -1.98
CA VAL A 80 2.36 3.15 -2.09
C VAL A 80 2.43 2.54 -0.70
N VAL A 81 1.51 1.65 -0.42
CA VAL A 81 1.45 0.84 0.81
C VAL A 81 1.53 -0.62 0.46
N ASP A 82 2.27 -1.38 1.26
CA ASP A 82 2.34 -2.84 1.15
C ASP A 82 1.19 -3.44 1.96
N VAL A 83 0.32 -4.17 1.28
CA VAL A 83 -0.82 -4.87 1.86
C VAL A 83 -0.49 -6.35 1.92
N ALA A 84 -0.56 -6.94 3.11
CA ALA A 84 -0.29 -8.36 3.31
C ALA A 84 -1.38 -9.22 2.64
N ILE A 85 -0.98 -10.31 1.97
CA ILE A 85 -1.87 -11.28 1.35
C ILE A 85 -1.96 -12.50 2.28
N TYR A 86 -3.18 -12.90 2.60
CA TYR A 86 -3.44 -14.10 3.38
C TYR A 86 -4.12 -15.17 2.51
N GLY A 87 -3.79 -16.43 2.76
CA GLY A 87 -4.38 -17.56 2.02
C GLY A 87 -5.79 -17.94 2.47
N ALA A 88 -6.15 -17.57 3.68
CA ALA A 88 -7.48 -17.75 4.28
C ALA A 88 -7.84 -16.55 5.14
N ILE A 89 -9.11 -16.36 5.43
CA ILE A 89 -9.58 -15.26 6.27
C ILE A 89 -9.07 -15.51 7.70
N PRO A 90 -8.39 -14.52 8.32
CA PRO A 90 -7.95 -14.61 9.70
C PRO A 90 -9.16 -14.77 10.64
N ALA A 91 -9.11 -15.75 11.54
CA ALA A 91 -10.16 -16.01 12.54
C ALA A 91 -10.28 -14.93 13.63
N GLY A 92 -9.52 -13.83 13.53
CA GLY A 92 -9.56 -12.67 14.40
C GLY A 92 -8.38 -11.77 14.10
N PHE A 93 -8.61 -10.44 14.08
CA PHE A 93 -7.54 -9.44 13.99
C PHE A 93 -6.98 -9.07 15.39
N ALA A 94 -7.33 -9.83 16.43
CA ALA A 94 -6.75 -9.68 17.75
C ALA A 94 -5.32 -10.21 17.71
N ASP A 95 -4.34 -9.32 17.62
CA ASP A 95 -2.90 -9.46 17.99
C ASP A 95 -2.20 -10.84 17.80
N ASP A 96 -2.82 -11.79 17.11
CA ASP A 96 -2.26 -13.13 16.92
C ASP A 96 -1.23 -13.11 15.77
N ARG A 97 0.03 -13.03 16.20
CA ARG A 97 1.25 -13.14 15.41
C ARG A 97 1.43 -14.49 14.69
N ASN A 98 0.40 -15.33 14.67
CA ASN A 98 0.47 -16.72 14.19
C ASN A 98 -0.04 -16.91 12.74
N GLN A 99 -0.53 -15.87 12.06
CA GLN A 99 -0.89 -16.00 10.67
C GLN A 99 0.23 -15.51 9.76
N THR A 100 0.84 -16.45 9.06
CA THR A 100 1.89 -16.15 8.09
C THR A 100 1.25 -15.60 6.82
N ALA A 101 1.52 -14.34 6.50
CA ALA A 101 1.19 -13.79 5.20
C ALA A 101 1.87 -14.61 4.10
N THR A 102 1.14 -14.97 3.05
CA THR A 102 1.65 -15.72 1.90
C THR A 102 2.41 -14.83 0.92
N GLY A 103 2.28 -13.50 1.06
CA GLY A 103 2.92 -12.50 0.22
C GLY A 103 2.51 -11.08 0.59
N CYS A 104 2.87 -10.13 -0.26
CA CYS A 104 2.38 -8.76 -0.18
C CYS A 104 2.09 -8.21 -1.59
N VAL A 105 1.22 -7.22 -1.66
CA VAL A 105 0.93 -6.44 -2.86
C VAL A 105 1.11 -4.95 -2.55
N SER A 106 1.90 -4.26 -3.39
CA SER A 106 2.12 -2.81 -3.25
C SER A 106 1.06 -2.05 -4.05
N ILE A 107 0.28 -1.21 -3.37
CA ILE A 107 -0.87 -0.52 -3.96
C ILE A 107 -0.74 0.98 -3.71
N ASP A 108 -1.04 1.81 -4.71
CA ASP A 108 -1.17 3.26 -4.52
C ASP A 108 -2.40 3.57 -3.65
N ILE A 109 -2.22 4.39 -2.61
CA ILE A 109 -3.28 4.78 -1.67
C ILE A 109 -4.47 5.43 -2.40
N ALA A 110 -4.21 6.17 -3.49
CA ALA A 110 -5.27 6.78 -4.27
C ALA A 110 -6.17 5.74 -4.97
N THR A 111 -5.61 4.56 -5.31
CA THR A 111 -6.37 3.46 -5.91
C THR A 111 -7.32 2.81 -4.91
N LEU A 112 -6.98 2.80 -3.62
CA LEU A 112 -7.82 2.22 -2.59
C LEU A 112 -9.05 3.07 -2.26
N GLY A 113 -9.02 4.37 -2.54
CA GLY A 113 -10.08 5.32 -2.18
C GLY A 113 -10.26 5.54 -0.68
N ILE A 114 -9.46 4.87 0.13
CA ILE A 114 -9.40 5.00 1.59
C ILE A 114 -7.95 5.19 2.05
N LYS A 115 -7.76 5.69 3.27
CA LYS A 115 -6.45 5.66 3.91
C LYS A 115 -6.25 4.29 4.56
N PRO A 116 -5.35 3.45 4.01
CA PRO A 116 -5.15 2.11 4.55
C PRO A 116 -4.64 2.17 5.98
N THR A 117 -5.05 1.21 6.78
CA THR A 117 -4.63 1.06 8.17
C THR A 117 -3.73 -0.18 8.32
N ARG A 118 -3.28 -0.47 9.54
CA ARG A 118 -2.61 -1.75 9.84
C ARG A 118 -3.55 -2.95 9.73
N ARG A 119 -4.85 -2.69 9.53
CA ARG A 119 -5.90 -3.70 9.41
C ARG A 119 -6.36 -3.89 7.95
N THR A 120 -5.71 -3.22 6.99
CA THR A 120 -5.92 -3.45 5.56
C THR A 120 -5.19 -4.73 5.16
N PHE A 121 -5.86 -5.66 4.52
CA PHE A 121 -5.31 -6.94 4.09
C PHE A 121 -5.86 -7.37 2.74
N ALA A 122 -5.24 -8.33 2.10
CA ALA A 122 -5.69 -8.90 0.85
C ALA A 122 -5.92 -10.41 0.97
N LEU A 123 -6.89 -10.89 0.20
CA LEU A 123 -7.19 -12.32 0.05
C LEU A 123 -7.16 -12.69 -1.43
N GLU A 124 -6.67 -13.89 -1.72
CA GLU A 124 -6.81 -14.50 -3.03
C GLU A 124 -8.17 -15.19 -3.13
N VAL A 125 -8.94 -14.81 -4.14
CA VAL A 125 -10.27 -15.38 -4.40
C VAL A 125 -10.13 -16.81 -4.90
N ARG A 126 -10.93 -17.71 -4.35
CA ARG A 126 -11.03 -19.10 -4.77
C ARG A 126 -12.46 -19.45 -5.17
N GLY A 127 -12.60 -20.02 -6.35
CA GLY A 127 -13.88 -20.42 -6.89
C GLY A 127 -14.65 -19.30 -7.60
N ASP A 128 -15.89 -19.57 -7.96
CA ASP A 128 -16.71 -18.79 -8.87
C ASP A 128 -17.98 -18.21 -8.27
N SER A 129 -18.10 -18.22 -6.94
CA SER A 129 -19.32 -17.79 -6.24
C SER A 129 -19.66 -16.30 -6.40
N MET A 130 -18.70 -15.48 -6.86
CA MET A 130 -18.83 -14.02 -6.99
C MET A 130 -18.70 -13.51 -8.44
N ILE A 131 -18.85 -14.39 -9.43
CA ILE A 131 -18.69 -14.04 -10.85
C ILE A 131 -19.70 -13.00 -11.34
N GLY A 132 -20.89 -12.93 -10.76
CA GLY A 132 -21.89 -11.92 -11.09
C GLY A 132 -21.48 -10.49 -10.73
N LYS A 133 -20.51 -10.33 -9.83
CA LYS A 133 -19.82 -9.06 -9.55
C LYS A 133 -18.47 -8.94 -10.24
N CYS A 134 -18.23 -9.76 -11.28
CA CYS A 134 -16.95 -9.80 -12.00
C CYS A 134 -15.75 -10.10 -11.11
N ILE A 135 -15.91 -10.78 -9.98
CA ILE A 135 -14.83 -11.27 -9.12
C ILE A 135 -14.59 -12.74 -9.49
N MET A 136 -13.37 -13.02 -9.99
CA MET A 136 -13.00 -14.31 -10.55
C MET A 136 -12.00 -15.05 -9.67
N ASP A 137 -11.87 -16.33 -9.92
CA ASP A 137 -10.85 -17.17 -9.31
C ASP A 137 -9.44 -16.61 -9.58
N GLY A 138 -8.58 -16.52 -8.55
CA GLY A 138 -7.24 -15.94 -8.64
C GLY A 138 -7.17 -14.41 -8.52
N ASP A 139 -8.28 -13.70 -8.43
CA ASP A 139 -8.27 -12.27 -8.13
C ASP A 139 -7.75 -12.00 -6.71
N LEU A 140 -7.14 -10.84 -6.51
CA LEU A 140 -6.81 -10.34 -5.18
C LEU A 140 -7.86 -9.30 -4.76
N VAL A 141 -8.59 -9.57 -3.70
CA VAL A 141 -9.48 -8.60 -3.07
C VAL A 141 -8.79 -7.93 -1.90
N VAL A 142 -8.80 -6.60 -1.87
CA VAL A 142 -8.27 -5.80 -0.76
C VAL A 142 -9.43 -5.42 0.14
N LEU A 143 -9.26 -5.68 1.42
CA LEU A 143 -10.30 -5.53 2.44
C LEU A 143 -9.80 -4.64 3.58
N GLU A 144 -10.70 -3.87 4.17
CA GLU A 144 -10.44 -3.09 5.37
C GLU A 144 -11.24 -3.67 6.54
N HIS A 145 -10.52 -4.11 7.58
CA HIS A 145 -11.13 -4.63 8.79
C HIS A 145 -11.69 -3.48 9.66
N GLY A 146 -12.82 -3.74 10.32
CA GLY A 146 -13.46 -2.79 11.21
C GLY A 146 -14.37 -1.77 10.52
N MET A 147 -14.51 -1.84 9.19
CA MET A 147 -15.56 -1.09 8.48
C MET A 147 -16.92 -1.76 8.71
N THR A 148 -17.95 -0.95 8.94
CA THR A 148 -19.32 -1.43 8.99
C THR A 148 -19.83 -1.63 7.56
N PRO A 149 -20.23 -2.86 7.15
CA PRO A 149 -20.70 -3.11 5.81
C PRO A 149 -22.05 -2.45 5.56
N ARG A 150 -22.27 -2.01 4.33
CA ARG A 150 -23.54 -1.53 3.82
C ARG A 150 -24.19 -2.60 2.96
N ASN A 151 -25.49 -2.51 2.80
CA ASN A 151 -26.22 -3.40 1.91
C ASN A 151 -25.66 -3.35 0.48
N GLY A 152 -25.24 -4.49 -0.04
CA GLY A 152 -24.59 -4.62 -1.35
C GLY A 152 -23.07 -4.61 -1.35
N ASP A 153 -22.42 -4.33 -0.24
CA ASP A 153 -20.95 -4.42 -0.13
C ASP A 153 -20.47 -5.88 -0.24
N VAL A 154 -19.30 -6.06 -0.84
CA VAL A 154 -18.62 -7.35 -0.81
C VAL A 154 -17.81 -7.45 0.47
N VAL A 155 -17.99 -8.53 1.21
CA VAL A 155 -17.34 -8.73 2.51
C VAL A 155 -16.63 -10.07 2.56
N ALA A 156 -15.51 -10.07 3.28
CA ALA A 156 -14.94 -11.29 3.80
C ALA A 156 -15.56 -11.55 5.18
N ALA A 157 -16.12 -12.72 5.39
CA ALA A 157 -16.82 -13.05 6.62
C ALA A 157 -16.53 -14.49 7.07
N LEU A 158 -16.65 -14.69 8.36
CA LEU A 158 -16.83 -16.01 8.96
C LEU A 158 -18.32 -16.20 9.21
N ILE A 159 -18.88 -17.25 8.67
CA ILE A 159 -20.25 -17.69 8.94
C ILE A 159 -20.17 -19.11 9.48
N ASP A 160 -20.65 -19.31 10.70
CA ASP A 160 -20.59 -20.60 11.40
C ASP A 160 -19.18 -21.24 11.32
N ASN A 161 -18.13 -20.42 11.54
CA ASN A 161 -16.69 -20.75 11.44
C ASN A 161 -16.13 -21.04 10.02
N GLU A 162 -16.91 -20.87 8.96
CA GLU A 162 -16.44 -21.01 7.60
C GLU A 162 -16.12 -19.66 6.97
N SER A 163 -14.90 -19.56 6.40
CA SER A 163 -14.44 -18.35 5.72
C SER A 163 -15.06 -18.22 4.34
N THR A 164 -15.62 -17.05 4.03
CA THR A 164 -16.24 -16.82 2.72
C THR A 164 -16.14 -15.37 2.25
N LEU A 165 -16.18 -15.17 0.93
CA LEU A 165 -16.35 -13.86 0.29
C LEU A 165 -17.71 -13.81 -0.37
N LYS A 166 -18.57 -12.88 0.06
CA LYS A 166 -19.96 -12.76 -0.40
C LYS A 166 -20.41 -11.31 -0.40
N THR A 167 -21.57 -11.06 -0.98
CA THR A 167 -22.28 -9.79 -0.86
C THR A 167 -23.06 -9.77 0.44
N PHE A 168 -22.81 -8.75 1.25
CA PHE A 168 -23.57 -8.50 2.47
C PHE A 168 -24.94 -7.94 2.11
N VAL A 169 -25.99 -8.56 2.61
CA VAL A 169 -27.38 -8.14 2.38
C VAL A 169 -28.10 -8.07 3.71
N THR A 170 -28.92 -7.04 3.88
CA THR A 170 -29.80 -6.89 5.03
C THR A 170 -31.23 -6.75 4.55
N GLU A 171 -32.09 -7.68 4.90
CA GLU A 171 -33.53 -7.63 4.65
C GLU A 171 -34.30 -7.71 5.96
N ARG A 172 -35.25 -6.81 6.15
CA ARG A 172 -36.05 -6.72 7.38
C ARG A 172 -35.20 -6.77 8.67
N ASN A 173 -34.08 -6.08 8.64
CA ASN A 173 -33.10 -6.03 9.73
C ASN A 173 -32.38 -7.35 10.05
N LYS A 174 -32.43 -8.33 9.15
CA LYS A 174 -31.73 -9.60 9.26
C LYS A 174 -30.59 -9.64 8.24
N PRO A 175 -29.32 -9.74 8.67
CA PRO A 175 -28.20 -9.86 7.75
C PRO A 175 -28.08 -11.29 7.23
N PHE A 176 -27.69 -11.41 5.96
CA PHE A 176 -27.29 -12.66 5.34
C PHE A 176 -26.23 -12.39 4.26
N LEU A 177 -25.60 -13.45 3.78
CA LEU A 177 -24.56 -13.38 2.76
C LEU A 177 -25.09 -13.97 1.45
N ARG A 178 -25.05 -13.19 0.37
CA ARG A 178 -25.50 -13.60 -0.95
C ARG A 178 -24.32 -13.90 -1.86
N ALA A 179 -24.35 -15.08 -2.47
CA ALA A 179 -23.49 -15.39 -3.60
C ALA A 179 -23.95 -14.61 -4.84
N GLU A 180 -23.00 -14.16 -5.64
CA GLU A 180 -23.29 -13.51 -6.93
C GLU A 180 -23.11 -14.51 -8.09
N ASN A 181 -23.59 -15.73 -7.86
CA ASN A 181 -23.66 -16.81 -8.82
C ASN A 181 -24.88 -17.69 -8.47
N PRO A 182 -25.85 -17.84 -9.37
CA PRO A 182 -27.09 -18.60 -9.11
C PRO A 182 -26.87 -20.06 -8.72
N ARG A 183 -25.69 -20.61 -8.96
CA ARG A 183 -25.33 -21.99 -8.56
C ARG A 183 -25.16 -22.16 -7.06
N TYR A 184 -25.03 -21.06 -6.32
CA TYR A 184 -24.75 -21.05 -4.88
C TYR A 184 -25.94 -20.48 -4.12
N PRO A 185 -26.36 -21.12 -3.02
CA PRO A 185 -27.41 -20.59 -2.18
C PRO A 185 -26.97 -19.37 -1.41
N ASN A 186 -27.92 -18.60 -0.92
CA ASN A 186 -27.66 -17.57 0.08
C ASN A 186 -27.27 -18.23 1.40
N LEU A 187 -26.31 -17.64 2.11
CA LEU A 187 -25.86 -18.12 3.41
C LEU A 187 -26.55 -17.30 4.50
N ILE A 188 -27.44 -17.94 5.22
CA ILE A 188 -28.14 -17.37 6.37
C ILE A 188 -27.41 -17.90 7.61
N PRO A 189 -26.86 -17.04 8.49
CA PRO A 189 -26.16 -17.51 9.67
C PRO A 189 -27.12 -18.26 10.59
N ALA A 190 -26.71 -19.45 11.02
CA ALA A 190 -27.45 -20.23 12.00
C ALA A 190 -27.13 -19.74 13.42
N ASP A 191 -25.84 -19.51 13.69
CA ASP A 191 -25.34 -19.07 15.00
C ASP A 191 -24.67 -17.69 14.92
N GLU A 192 -23.64 -17.52 14.11
CA GLU A 192 -22.79 -16.32 14.12
C GLU A 192 -22.40 -15.87 12.70
N LEU A 193 -22.43 -14.56 12.51
CA LEU A 193 -21.87 -13.88 11.33
C LEU A 193 -20.85 -12.83 11.78
N VAL A 194 -19.57 -13.10 11.52
CA VAL A 194 -18.49 -12.16 11.82
C VAL A 194 -17.94 -11.57 10.56
N ILE A 195 -18.09 -10.26 10.37
CA ILE A 195 -17.50 -9.55 9.23
C ILE A 195 -16.02 -9.28 9.52
N GLN A 196 -15.15 -9.88 8.73
CA GLN A 196 -13.71 -9.73 8.86
C GLN A 196 -13.17 -8.53 8.09
N GLY A 197 -13.83 -8.12 7.03
CA GLY A 197 -13.47 -6.91 6.29
C GLY A 197 -14.44 -6.61 5.15
N VAL A 198 -14.46 -5.34 4.77
CA VAL A 198 -15.23 -4.85 3.61
C VAL A 198 -14.28 -4.62 2.45
N MET A 199 -14.65 -5.07 1.25
CA MET A 199 -13.81 -4.91 0.06
C MET A 199 -13.73 -3.44 -0.35
N VAL A 200 -12.50 -2.98 -0.56
CA VAL A 200 -12.19 -1.60 -0.99
C VAL A 200 -11.54 -1.55 -2.37
N ALA A 201 -10.92 -2.65 -2.81
CA ALA A 201 -10.36 -2.74 -4.14
C ALA A 201 -10.29 -4.20 -4.63
N LEU A 202 -10.23 -4.35 -5.96
CA LEU A 202 -10.01 -5.62 -6.65
C LEU A 202 -8.80 -5.46 -7.58
N ILE A 203 -7.91 -6.44 -7.55
CA ILE A 203 -6.73 -6.47 -8.41
C ILE A 203 -6.74 -7.78 -9.19
N ARG A 204 -6.72 -7.68 -10.51
CA ARG A 204 -6.62 -8.83 -11.41
C ARG A 204 -5.30 -8.79 -12.16
N LYS A 205 -4.57 -9.90 -12.13
CA LYS A 205 -3.41 -10.12 -12.99
C LYS A 205 -3.89 -10.79 -14.27
N CYS A 206 -3.80 -10.08 -15.39
CA CYS A 206 -4.01 -10.67 -16.70
C CYS A 206 -2.69 -11.31 -17.15
N LYS A 207 -2.74 -12.59 -17.55
CA LYS A 207 -1.60 -13.29 -18.16
C LYS A 207 -1.57 -13.01 -19.64
#